data_3990164904a661e37493c24b34cafa47
#
_entry.id   3990164904a661e37493c24b34cafa47
#
_cell.length_a   1.000
_cell.length_b   1.000
_cell.length_c   1.000
_cell.angle_alpha   90.00
_cell.angle_beta   90.00
_cell.angle_gamma   90.00
#
_symmetry.space_group_name_H-M   'P 1'
#
loop_
_entity.id
_entity.type
_entity.pdbx_description
1 polymer ?
#
loop_
_entity_poly.entity_id
_entity_poly.type
_entity_poly.pdbx_seq_one_letter_code
_entity_poly.pdbx_strand_id
1 'polypeptide(L)'
;SPVSPRSARSTPLLPATPAERARVRMLEEVMDTHYEAINWALSEIRAFRRAEGAEADALLAAARRQLDGYFAWLERQLGDREWFNGTAFGWGDLAVAPYLNGSRGHGFPVPEDSKLAAWLLRANARPSVAATTQEAIDMAKVAPMTSVADMVEKGLFKREYRDHRLEWMVKSGGIDVVLKGLERANIRFSPDFQ
;
A
#
# COMPACT_ATOMS: atom_id res chain seq x y z
N SER A 1 14.08 24.03 -41.95
CA SER A 1 14.99 23.13 -41.22
C SER A 1 14.15 22.12 -40.44
N PRO A 2 14.31 20.80 -40.62
CA PRO A 2 13.54 19.82 -39.87
C PRO A 2 14.09 19.73 -38.45
N VAL A 3 13.20 19.91 -37.48
CA VAL A 3 13.51 19.69 -36.06
C VAL A 3 13.70 18.19 -35.89
N SER A 4 14.91 17.76 -35.61
CA SER A 4 15.25 16.38 -35.22
C SER A 4 14.40 15.95 -34.03
N PRO A 5 13.72 14.80 -34.05
CA PRO A 5 13.06 14.28 -32.87
C PRO A 5 14.14 13.93 -31.84
N ARG A 6 14.15 14.64 -30.71
CA ARG A 6 14.94 14.19 -29.55
C ARG A 6 14.42 12.80 -29.19
N SER A 7 15.21 11.79 -29.51
CA SER A 7 15.04 10.44 -28.99
C SER A 7 15.06 10.54 -27.47
N ALA A 8 13.88 10.50 -26.86
CA ALA A 8 13.80 10.31 -25.42
C ALA A 8 14.41 8.95 -25.12
N ARG A 9 15.63 8.94 -24.61
CA ARG A 9 16.26 7.72 -24.11
C ARG A 9 15.39 7.25 -22.95
N SER A 10 14.58 6.22 -23.18
CA SER A 10 13.84 5.58 -22.13
C SER A 10 14.84 4.98 -21.13
N THR A 11 14.91 5.53 -19.94
CA THR A 11 15.70 4.93 -18.87
C THR A 11 14.96 3.66 -18.42
N PRO A 12 15.59 2.47 -18.52
CA PRO A 12 14.95 1.24 -18.07
C PRO A 12 14.62 1.34 -16.59
N LEU A 13 13.37 1.05 -16.21
CA LEU A 13 12.95 1.04 -14.80
C LEU A 13 13.44 -0.21 -14.07
N LEU A 14 13.64 -1.31 -14.78
CA LEU A 14 14.14 -2.56 -14.19
C LEU A 14 15.68 -2.56 -14.15
N PRO A 15 16.30 -3.16 -13.12
CA PRO A 15 17.73 -3.35 -13.03
C PRO A 15 18.29 -4.16 -14.21
N ALA A 16 19.58 -3.98 -14.51
CA ALA A 16 20.22 -4.63 -15.65
C ALA A 16 20.44 -6.14 -15.45
N THR A 17 20.77 -6.57 -14.23
CA THR A 17 21.09 -7.98 -13.95
C THR A 17 19.88 -8.82 -13.57
N PRO A 18 19.84 -10.12 -13.92
CA PRO A 18 18.77 -11.01 -13.52
C PRO A 18 18.60 -11.11 -11.99
N ALA A 19 19.66 -11.11 -11.21
CA ALA A 19 19.63 -11.18 -9.75
C ALA A 19 18.95 -9.95 -9.15
N GLU A 20 19.30 -8.75 -9.60
CA GLU A 20 18.65 -7.53 -9.13
C GLU A 20 17.19 -7.44 -9.59
N ARG A 21 16.85 -7.91 -10.78
CA ARG A 21 15.45 -8.02 -11.21
C ARG A 21 14.65 -8.96 -10.31
N ALA A 22 15.21 -10.12 -9.96
CA ALA A 22 14.54 -11.05 -9.03
C ALA A 22 14.31 -10.41 -7.67
N ARG A 23 15.28 -9.67 -7.14
CA ARG A 23 15.16 -8.93 -5.88
C ARG A 23 14.05 -7.87 -5.94
N VAL A 24 13.99 -7.10 -7.01
CA VAL A 24 12.97 -6.06 -7.19
C VAL A 24 11.57 -6.69 -7.34
N ARG A 25 11.45 -7.84 -8.03
CA ARG A 25 10.18 -8.57 -8.12
C ARG A 25 9.74 -9.16 -6.77
N MET A 26 10.68 -9.60 -5.96
CA MET A 26 10.36 -10.02 -4.58
C MET A 26 9.83 -8.85 -3.74
N LEU A 27 10.44 -7.65 -3.87
CA LEU A 27 9.91 -6.45 -3.20
C LEU A 27 8.48 -6.15 -3.64
N GLU A 28 8.23 -6.13 -4.95
CA GLU A 28 6.90 -5.94 -5.52
C GLU A 28 5.89 -6.93 -4.94
N GLU A 29 6.19 -8.22 -4.99
CA GLU A 29 5.31 -9.27 -4.47
C GLU A 29 4.97 -9.08 -2.98
N VAL A 30 5.95 -8.79 -2.14
CA VAL A 30 5.75 -8.57 -0.71
C VAL A 30 4.88 -7.32 -0.46
N MET A 31 5.10 -6.25 -1.22
CA MET A 31 4.32 -5.02 -1.06
C MET A 31 2.90 -5.17 -1.57
N ASP A 32 2.70 -5.78 -2.73
CA ASP A 32 1.39 -5.93 -3.38
C ASP A 32 0.48 -6.93 -2.66
N THR A 33 1.06 -7.89 -1.94
CA THR A 33 0.28 -8.93 -1.27
C THR A 33 0.20 -8.71 0.24
N HIS A 34 1.33 -8.75 0.94
CA HIS A 34 1.34 -8.75 2.41
C HIS A 34 1.19 -7.34 3.00
N TYR A 35 1.95 -6.36 2.48
CA TYR A 35 1.86 -4.99 2.99
C TYR A 35 0.54 -4.33 2.61
N GLU A 36 0.07 -4.55 1.39
CA GLU A 36 -1.22 -4.07 0.89
C GLU A 36 -2.36 -4.47 1.82
N ALA A 37 -2.38 -5.72 2.27
CA ALA A 37 -3.41 -6.23 3.16
C ALA A 37 -3.54 -5.44 4.46
N ILE A 38 -2.42 -4.92 4.99
CA ILE A 38 -2.44 -4.08 6.20
C ILE A 38 -3.06 -2.71 5.87
N ASN A 39 -2.62 -2.05 4.79
CA ASN A 39 -3.19 -0.76 4.37
C ASN A 39 -4.69 -0.87 4.06
N TRP A 40 -5.08 -1.96 3.39
CA TRP A 40 -6.47 -2.25 3.13
C TRP A 40 -7.27 -2.44 4.44
N ALA A 41 -6.74 -3.19 5.41
CA ALA A 41 -7.37 -3.39 6.72
C ALA A 41 -7.48 -2.09 7.51
N LEU A 42 -6.45 -1.22 7.46
CA LEU A 42 -6.52 0.12 8.06
C LEU A 42 -7.66 0.96 7.45
N SER A 43 -7.91 0.82 6.15
CA SER A 43 -9.06 1.46 5.50
C SER A 43 -10.40 0.88 6.01
N GLU A 44 -10.50 -0.45 6.18
CA GLU A 44 -11.70 -1.09 6.74
C GLU A 44 -12.04 -0.55 8.12
N ILE A 45 -11.03 -0.36 8.98
CA ILE A 45 -11.23 0.13 10.34
C ILE A 45 -11.55 1.63 10.34
N ARG A 46 -10.72 2.46 9.68
CA ARG A 46 -10.77 3.92 9.82
C ARG A 46 -11.78 4.60 8.91
N ALA A 47 -11.85 4.16 7.65
CA ALA A 47 -12.74 4.76 6.66
C ALA A 47 -14.10 4.09 6.62
N PHE A 48 -14.14 2.76 6.65
CA PHE A 48 -15.39 1.98 6.55
C PHE A 48 -16.00 1.61 7.91
N ARG A 49 -15.34 1.92 9.02
CA ARG A 49 -15.83 1.74 10.40
C ARG A 49 -16.38 0.34 10.69
N ARG A 50 -15.65 -0.68 10.19
CA ARG A 50 -16.06 -2.07 10.33
C ARG A 50 -15.75 -2.67 11.69
N ALA A 51 -14.86 -2.02 12.46
CA ALA A 51 -14.56 -2.34 13.83
C ALA A 51 -14.54 -1.05 14.64
N GLU A 52 -14.98 -1.11 15.89
CA GLU A 52 -15.03 0.01 16.81
C GLU A 52 -14.57 -0.43 18.22
N GLY A 53 -14.21 0.54 19.06
CA GLY A 53 -13.79 0.30 20.45
C GLY A 53 -12.60 -0.67 20.55
N ALA A 54 -12.67 -1.60 21.50
CA ALA A 54 -11.59 -2.54 21.79
C ALA A 54 -11.19 -3.44 20.60
N GLU A 55 -12.16 -3.79 19.73
CA GLU A 55 -11.88 -4.57 18.51
C GLU A 55 -11.01 -3.76 17.53
N ALA A 56 -11.36 -2.49 17.29
CA ALA A 56 -10.57 -1.60 16.45
C ALA A 56 -9.16 -1.37 17.04
N ASP A 57 -9.06 -1.14 18.34
CA ASP A 57 -7.80 -0.91 19.04
C ASP A 57 -6.86 -2.12 18.91
N ALA A 58 -7.40 -3.33 19.06
CA ALA A 58 -6.64 -4.56 18.91
C ALA A 58 -6.10 -4.75 17.49
N LEU A 59 -6.92 -4.48 16.46
CA LEU A 59 -6.54 -4.56 15.06
C LEU A 59 -5.49 -3.49 14.69
N LEU A 60 -5.65 -2.26 15.19
CA LEU A 60 -4.67 -1.18 15.00
C LEU A 60 -3.34 -1.51 15.66
N ALA A 61 -3.35 -2.12 16.86
CA ALA A 61 -2.15 -2.58 17.53
C ALA A 61 -1.46 -3.72 16.76
N ALA A 62 -2.23 -4.65 16.18
CA ALA A 62 -1.70 -5.70 15.31
C ALA A 62 -1.07 -5.12 14.04
N ALA A 63 -1.73 -4.15 13.39
CA ALA A 63 -1.18 -3.43 12.24
C ALA A 63 0.14 -2.74 12.59
N ARG A 64 0.21 -2.04 13.74
CA ARG A 64 1.44 -1.38 14.18
C ARG A 64 2.61 -2.36 14.29
N ARG A 65 2.43 -3.45 15.02
CA ARG A 65 3.48 -4.46 15.18
C ARG A 65 3.98 -5.03 13.85
N GLN A 66 3.06 -5.28 12.92
CA GLN A 66 3.42 -5.82 11.62
C GLN A 66 4.13 -4.78 10.75
N LEU A 67 3.66 -3.53 10.73
CA LEU A 67 4.31 -2.44 10.00
C LEU A 67 5.72 -2.17 10.52
N ASP A 68 5.95 -2.19 11.84
CA ASP A 68 7.29 -2.04 12.42
C ASP A 68 8.23 -3.16 11.93
N GLY A 69 7.73 -4.40 11.81
CA GLY A 69 8.45 -5.52 11.20
C GLY A 69 8.79 -5.29 9.72
N TYR A 70 7.84 -4.75 8.95
CA TYR A 70 8.08 -4.40 7.54
C TYR A 70 9.05 -3.24 7.37
N PHE A 71 8.98 -2.22 8.21
CA PHE A 71 9.95 -1.11 8.17
C PHE A 71 11.36 -1.62 8.40
N ALA A 72 11.57 -2.45 9.41
CA ALA A 72 12.86 -3.08 9.67
C ALA A 72 13.33 -3.99 8.50
N TRP A 73 12.41 -4.74 7.90
CA TRP A 73 12.71 -5.57 6.73
C TRP A 73 13.08 -4.72 5.51
N LEU A 74 12.32 -3.65 5.22
CA LEU A 74 12.59 -2.73 4.12
C LEU A 74 13.93 -2.01 4.30
N GLU A 75 14.30 -1.63 5.51
CA GLU A 75 15.62 -1.06 5.79
C GLU A 75 16.74 -2.02 5.44
N ARG A 76 16.59 -3.32 5.78
CA ARG A 76 17.56 -4.34 5.37
C ARG A 76 17.59 -4.52 3.85
N GLN A 77 16.43 -4.45 3.17
CA GLN A 77 16.37 -4.54 1.71
C GLN A 77 16.98 -3.32 1.02
N LEU A 78 16.85 -2.13 1.60
CA LEU A 78 17.50 -0.91 1.11
C LEU A 78 19.01 -0.97 1.37
N GLY A 79 19.44 -1.37 2.56
CA GLY A 79 20.83 -1.43 2.96
C GLY A 79 21.52 -0.08 2.83
N ASP A 80 22.66 -0.06 2.15
CA ASP A 80 23.42 1.17 1.85
C ASP A 80 23.15 1.71 0.44
N ARG A 81 22.13 1.18 -0.25
CA ARG A 81 21.74 1.66 -1.57
C ARG A 81 21.02 3.01 -1.47
N GLU A 82 21.23 3.83 -2.47
CA GLU A 82 20.48 5.09 -2.60
C GLU A 82 18.99 4.82 -2.91
N TRP A 83 18.73 3.79 -3.72
CA TRP A 83 17.41 3.39 -4.19
C TRP A 83 17.19 1.88 -4.01
N PHE A 84 15.93 1.45 -3.84
CA PHE A 84 15.62 0.02 -3.87
C PHE A 84 16.02 -0.64 -5.18
N ASN A 85 16.04 0.13 -6.25
CA ASN A 85 16.49 -0.33 -7.57
C ASN A 85 18.04 -0.37 -7.72
N GLY A 86 18.78 0.14 -6.73
CA GLY A 86 20.24 0.20 -6.74
C GLY A 86 20.79 1.63 -6.74
N THR A 87 21.53 2.01 -7.77
CA THR A 87 22.13 3.35 -7.92
C THR A 87 21.23 4.37 -8.61
N ALA A 88 20.09 3.93 -9.13
CA ALA A 88 19.12 4.79 -9.82
C ALA A 88 17.71 4.41 -9.39
N PHE A 89 16.82 5.41 -9.36
CA PHE A 89 15.39 5.22 -9.14
C PHE A 89 14.79 4.31 -10.22
N GLY A 90 13.95 3.37 -9.81
CA GLY A 90 13.31 2.46 -10.74
C GLY A 90 12.14 1.67 -10.14
N TRP A 91 11.93 0.47 -10.68
CA TRP A 91 10.76 -0.33 -10.35
C TRP A 91 10.66 -0.70 -8.86
N GLY A 92 11.80 -1.01 -8.21
CA GLY A 92 11.82 -1.31 -6.77
C GLY A 92 11.32 -0.15 -5.91
N ASP A 93 11.61 1.09 -6.32
CA ASP A 93 11.16 2.29 -5.62
C ASP A 93 9.67 2.56 -5.87
N LEU A 94 9.21 2.33 -7.10
CA LEU A 94 7.80 2.44 -7.47
C LEU A 94 6.94 1.39 -6.75
N ALA A 95 7.48 0.20 -6.52
CA ALA A 95 6.79 -0.86 -5.80
C ALA A 95 6.65 -0.59 -4.29
N VAL A 96 7.52 0.23 -3.69
CA VAL A 96 7.53 0.46 -2.24
C VAL A 96 6.87 1.78 -1.85
N ALA A 97 7.15 2.88 -2.56
CA ALA A 97 6.74 4.23 -2.15
C ALA A 97 5.22 4.40 -1.94
N PRO A 98 4.33 3.90 -2.82
CA PRO A 98 2.88 4.08 -2.66
C PRO A 98 2.35 3.47 -1.36
N TYR A 99 2.87 2.32 -0.97
CA TYR A 99 2.43 1.60 0.23
C TYR A 99 2.86 2.29 1.52
N LEU A 100 4.09 2.83 1.57
CA LEU A 100 4.54 3.61 2.72
C LEU A 100 3.81 4.95 2.82
N ASN A 101 3.49 5.59 1.71
CA ASN A 101 2.63 6.77 1.69
C ASN A 101 1.21 6.43 2.15
N GLY A 102 0.69 5.26 1.79
CA GLY A 102 -0.61 4.75 2.23
C GLY A 102 -0.65 4.58 3.76
N SER A 103 0.28 3.85 4.35
CA SER A 103 0.34 3.66 5.80
C SER A 103 0.55 4.97 6.55
N ARG A 104 1.38 5.90 6.03
CA ARG A 104 1.51 7.26 6.56
C ARG A 104 0.17 8.00 6.56
N GLY A 105 -0.61 7.89 5.47
CA GLY A 105 -1.95 8.46 5.39
C GLY A 105 -2.92 7.91 6.43
N HIS A 106 -2.71 6.67 6.85
CA HIS A 106 -3.43 6.03 7.96
C HIS A 106 -2.82 6.34 9.35
N GLY A 107 -1.84 7.24 9.47
CA GLY A 107 -1.21 7.59 10.73
C GLY A 107 -0.17 6.58 11.23
N PHE A 108 0.41 5.81 10.33
CA PHE A 108 1.50 4.88 10.57
C PHE A 108 2.72 5.25 9.71
N PRO A 109 3.39 6.37 10.00
CA PRO A 109 4.59 6.77 9.28
C PRO A 109 5.77 5.84 9.59
N VAL A 110 6.74 5.80 8.69
CA VAL A 110 8.04 5.21 8.96
C VAL A 110 8.76 5.99 10.07
N PRO A 111 9.66 5.37 10.85
CA PRO A 111 10.44 6.07 11.87
C PRO A 111 11.26 7.21 11.26
N GLU A 112 11.16 8.43 11.85
CA GLU A 112 11.71 9.65 11.26
C GLU A 112 13.24 9.62 11.06
N ASP A 113 13.98 9.04 12.00
CA ASP A 113 15.44 8.96 11.97
C ASP A 113 15.97 7.74 11.20
N SER A 114 15.14 7.11 10.36
CA SER A 114 15.48 5.91 9.63
C SER A 114 16.05 6.19 8.23
N LYS A 115 16.88 5.29 7.71
CA LYS A 115 17.32 5.33 6.29
C LYS A 115 16.11 5.25 5.35
N LEU A 116 15.08 4.51 5.75
CA LEU A 116 13.84 4.35 5.01
C LEU A 116 13.08 5.68 4.90
N ALA A 117 13.02 6.48 5.97
CA ALA A 117 12.41 7.81 5.94
C ALA A 117 13.18 8.75 5.00
N ALA A 118 14.50 8.75 5.07
CA ALA A 118 15.34 9.55 4.17
C ALA A 118 15.16 9.14 2.70
N TRP A 119 15.05 7.83 2.42
CA TRP A 119 14.73 7.33 1.10
C TRP A 119 13.33 7.77 0.64
N LEU A 120 12.30 7.63 1.49
CA LEU A 120 10.93 7.99 1.15
C LEU A 120 10.80 9.48 0.83
N LEU A 121 11.53 10.33 1.58
CA LEU A 121 11.59 11.77 1.30
C LEU A 121 12.16 12.04 -0.10
N ARG A 122 13.28 11.37 -0.47
CA ARG A 122 13.86 11.49 -1.82
C ARG A 122 12.92 10.99 -2.90
N ALA A 123 12.25 9.85 -2.68
CA ALA A 123 11.30 9.29 -3.62
C ALA A 123 10.12 10.25 -3.87
N ASN A 124 9.55 10.81 -2.81
CA ASN A 124 8.43 11.75 -2.88
C ASN A 124 8.82 13.12 -3.47
N ALA A 125 10.10 13.49 -3.43
CA ALA A 125 10.59 14.73 -4.07
C ALA A 125 10.70 14.61 -5.60
N ARG A 126 10.60 13.41 -6.17
CA ARG A 126 10.62 13.24 -7.63
C ARG A 126 9.35 13.81 -8.25
N PRO A 127 9.44 14.63 -9.33
CA PRO A 127 8.28 15.29 -9.91
C PRO A 127 7.14 14.33 -10.29
N SER A 128 7.45 13.16 -10.84
CA SER A 128 6.43 12.15 -11.21
C SER A 128 5.74 11.56 -9.98
N VAL A 129 6.49 11.25 -8.92
CA VAL A 129 5.93 10.69 -7.68
C VAL A 129 5.10 11.76 -6.95
N ALA A 130 5.61 13.00 -6.87
CA ALA A 130 4.89 14.12 -6.27
C ALA A 130 3.56 14.40 -6.99
N ALA A 131 3.56 14.42 -8.33
CA ALA A 131 2.36 14.62 -9.13
C ALA A 131 1.31 13.52 -8.88
N THR A 132 1.71 12.25 -8.97
CA THR A 132 0.80 11.11 -8.72
C THR A 132 0.27 11.10 -7.29
N THR A 133 1.09 11.44 -6.31
CA THR A 133 0.66 11.56 -4.91
C THR A 133 -0.36 12.69 -4.75
N GLN A 134 -0.13 13.83 -5.40
CA GLN A 134 -1.06 14.96 -5.35
C GLN A 134 -2.39 14.62 -6.03
N GLU A 135 -2.36 13.96 -7.17
CA GLU A 135 -3.57 13.46 -7.85
C GLU A 135 -4.38 12.53 -6.95
N ALA A 136 -3.72 11.60 -6.25
CA ALA A 136 -4.40 10.71 -5.30
C ALA A 136 -5.05 11.47 -4.14
N ILE A 137 -4.38 12.50 -3.60
CA ILE A 137 -4.93 13.37 -2.56
C ILE A 137 -6.15 14.15 -3.08
N ASP A 138 -6.07 14.68 -4.28
CA ASP A 138 -7.14 15.47 -4.87
C ASP A 138 -8.36 14.61 -5.22
N MET A 139 -8.15 13.41 -5.71
CA MET A 139 -9.22 12.41 -5.91
C MET A 139 -9.91 12.05 -4.59
N ALA A 140 -9.18 11.89 -3.50
CA ALA A 140 -9.75 11.61 -2.19
C ALA A 140 -10.62 12.77 -1.66
N LYS A 141 -10.37 14.01 -2.06
CA LYS A 141 -11.23 15.16 -1.73
C LYS A 141 -12.54 15.17 -2.53
N VAL A 142 -12.49 14.78 -3.82
CA VAL A 142 -13.66 14.74 -4.71
C VAL A 142 -14.58 13.57 -4.39
N ALA A 143 -14.00 12.41 -4.04
CA ALA A 143 -14.74 11.21 -3.65
C ALA A 143 -14.28 10.74 -2.26
N PRO A 144 -14.71 11.43 -1.19
CA PRO A 144 -14.27 11.10 0.15
C PRO A 144 -14.70 9.67 0.52
N MET A 145 -13.80 8.95 1.18
CA MET A 145 -14.03 7.56 1.61
C MET A 145 -15.30 7.42 2.48
N THR A 146 -15.73 8.50 3.15
CA THR A 146 -16.97 8.54 3.90
C THR A 146 -18.22 8.31 3.04
N SER A 147 -18.25 8.84 1.81
CA SER A 147 -19.36 8.60 0.88
C SER A 147 -19.36 7.15 0.37
N VAL A 148 -18.20 6.54 0.22
CA VAL A 148 -18.07 5.12 -0.14
C VAL A 148 -18.47 4.24 1.05
N ALA A 149 -18.14 4.64 2.29
CA ALA A 149 -18.57 3.94 3.50
C ALA A 149 -20.10 3.88 3.59
N ASP A 150 -20.80 4.99 3.33
CA ASP A 150 -22.25 5.02 3.27
C ASP A 150 -22.82 4.08 2.20
N MET A 151 -22.18 3.97 1.04
CA MET A 151 -22.58 3.03 -0.02
C MET A 151 -22.39 1.58 0.41
N VAL A 152 -21.31 1.28 1.14
CA VAL A 152 -21.08 -0.06 1.70
C VAL A 152 -22.13 -0.40 2.75
N GLU A 153 -22.45 0.52 3.64
CA GLU A 153 -23.46 0.33 4.68
C GLU A 153 -24.86 0.10 4.08
N LYS A 154 -25.19 0.82 3.01
CA LYS A 154 -26.45 0.66 2.25
C LYS A 154 -26.45 -0.58 1.33
N GLY A 155 -25.38 -1.37 1.28
CA GLY A 155 -25.27 -2.55 0.42
C GLY A 155 -25.12 -2.25 -1.09
N LEU A 156 -24.93 -0.97 -1.44
CA LEU A 156 -24.73 -0.53 -2.84
C LEU A 156 -23.33 -0.81 -3.36
N PHE A 157 -22.36 -0.96 -2.46
CA PHE A 157 -20.98 -1.30 -2.77
C PHE A 157 -20.49 -2.37 -1.78
N LYS A 158 -19.87 -3.43 -2.29
CA LYS A 158 -19.36 -4.53 -1.46
C LYS A 158 -17.84 -4.49 -1.41
N ARG A 159 -17.29 -4.54 -0.19
CA ARG A 159 -15.85 -4.67 0.00
C ARG A 159 -15.38 -6.09 -0.31
N GLU A 160 -14.26 -6.21 -0.99
CA GLU A 160 -13.71 -7.50 -1.41
C GLU A 160 -12.74 -8.06 -0.36
N TYR A 161 -13.13 -9.18 0.23
CA TYR A 161 -12.33 -9.95 1.18
C TYR A 161 -11.78 -11.18 0.47
N ARG A 162 -10.51 -11.15 0.12
CA ARG A 162 -9.84 -12.25 -0.59
C ARG A 162 -8.40 -12.37 -0.15
N ASP A 163 -7.79 -13.52 -0.45
CA ASP A 163 -6.36 -13.77 -0.34
C ASP A 163 -5.76 -13.21 0.97
N HIS A 164 -4.72 -12.42 0.87
CA HIS A 164 -4.00 -11.85 2.00
C HIS A 164 -4.81 -10.87 2.85
N ARG A 165 -5.83 -10.25 2.29
CA ARG A 165 -6.75 -9.36 3.03
C ARG A 165 -7.59 -10.14 4.03
N LEU A 166 -8.17 -11.24 3.60
CA LEU A 166 -8.94 -12.14 4.47
C LEU A 166 -8.03 -12.81 5.48
N GLU A 167 -6.88 -13.33 5.04
CA GLU A 167 -5.87 -13.92 5.89
C GLU A 167 -5.42 -12.94 6.99
N TRP A 168 -5.11 -11.69 6.62
CA TRP A 168 -4.71 -10.68 7.59
C TRP A 168 -5.80 -10.43 8.62
N MET A 169 -7.03 -10.26 8.17
CA MET A 169 -8.18 -10.00 9.06
C MET A 169 -8.34 -11.13 10.07
N VAL A 170 -8.30 -12.39 9.61
CA VAL A 170 -8.44 -13.58 10.47
C VAL A 170 -7.26 -13.70 11.46
N LYS A 171 -6.02 -13.61 10.98
CA LYS A 171 -4.81 -13.73 11.81
C LYS A 171 -4.66 -12.62 12.84
N SER A 172 -5.19 -11.44 12.54
CA SER A 172 -5.10 -10.26 13.41
C SER A 172 -6.26 -10.15 14.41
N GLY A 173 -7.17 -11.13 14.43
CA GLY A 173 -8.28 -11.18 15.38
C GLY A 173 -9.57 -10.52 14.90
N GLY A 174 -9.65 -10.16 13.62
CA GLY A 174 -10.82 -9.49 13.03
C GLY A 174 -11.85 -10.44 12.41
N ILE A 175 -11.95 -11.68 12.86
CA ILE A 175 -12.92 -12.64 12.31
C ILE A 175 -14.36 -12.15 12.46
N ASP A 176 -14.69 -11.45 13.56
CA ASP A 176 -16.02 -10.90 13.79
C ASP A 176 -16.38 -9.82 12.77
N VAL A 177 -15.40 -9.04 12.28
CA VAL A 177 -15.61 -8.09 11.17
C VAL A 177 -16.05 -8.83 9.90
N VAL A 178 -15.43 -9.97 9.62
CA VAL A 178 -15.79 -10.82 8.47
C VAL A 178 -17.21 -11.39 8.63
N LEU A 179 -17.52 -11.94 9.80
CA LEU A 179 -18.84 -12.51 10.09
C LEU A 179 -19.95 -11.47 9.99
N LYS A 180 -19.77 -10.30 10.62
CA LYS A 180 -20.71 -9.16 10.51
C LYS A 180 -20.88 -8.71 9.05
N GLY A 181 -19.80 -8.73 8.25
CA GLY A 181 -19.86 -8.38 6.84
C GLY A 181 -20.65 -9.39 6.00
N LEU A 182 -20.56 -10.67 6.31
CA LEU A 182 -21.37 -11.73 5.68
C LEU A 182 -22.86 -11.59 6.05
N GLU A 183 -23.16 -11.39 7.34
CA GLU A 183 -24.53 -11.20 7.82
C GLU A 183 -25.23 -10.00 7.14
N ARG A 184 -24.50 -8.90 6.98
CA ARG A 184 -24.98 -7.68 6.31
C ARG A 184 -24.95 -7.76 4.78
N ALA A 185 -24.43 -8.85 4.20
CA ALA A 185 -24.22 -9.04 2.77
C ALA A 185 -23.44 -7.88 2.08
N ASN A 186 -22.54 -7.23 2.79
CA ASN A 186 -21.77 -6.06 2.35
C ASN A 186 -20.25 -6.33 2.18
N ILE A 187 -19.86 -7.61 2.20
CA ILE A 187 -18.57 -8.09 1.71
C ILE A 187 -18.79 -9.10 0.59
N ARG A 188 -17.76 -9.33 -0.20
CA ARG A 188 -17.74 -10.36 -1.24
C ARG A 188 -16.35 -10.99 -1.31
N PHE A 189 -16.31 -12.20 -1.80
CA PHE A 189 -15.08 -12.89 -2.20
C PHE A 189 -14.81 -12.70 -3.69
N SER A 190 -13.69 -13.22 -4.18
CA SER A 190 -13.43 -13.25 -5.62
C SER A 190 -14.54 -14.00 -6.34
N PRO A 191 -15.02 -13.55 -7.51
CA PRO A 191 -16.02 -14.28 -8.26
C PRO A 191 -15.46 -15.59 -8.79
N ASP A 192 -16.30 -16.60 -8.86
CA ASP A 192 -15.99 -17.82 -9.58
C ASP A 192 -15.99 -17.54 -11.09
N PHE A 193 -14.99 -18.06 -11.78
CA PHE A 193 -15.00 -18.05 -13.25
C PHE A 193 -15.88 -19.20 -13.75
N GLN A 194 -16.92 -18.85 -14.48
CA GLN A 194 -17.80 -19.81 -15.16
C GLN A 194 -17.46 -19.88 -16.64
#